data_98124376dba292b3a67acc2d28cd816c
#
_entry.id   98124376dba292b3a67acc2d28cd816c
#
_cell.length_a   1.000
_cell.length_b   1.000
_cell.length_c   1.000
_cell.angle_alpha   90.00
_cell.angle_beta   90.00
_cell.angle_gamma   90.00
#
_symmetry.space_group_name_H-M   'P 1'
#
loop_
_entity.id
_entity.type
_entity.pdbx_description
1 polymer ?
#
loop_
_entity_poly.entity_id
_entity_poly.type
_entity_poly.pdbx_seq_one_letter_code
_entity_poly.pdbx_strand_id
1 'polypeptide(L)'
;MKEMTKVVLDAMGGDNAPHEIIKGAVEAVQKRDDIHVILTGKEDVINKELSGYTYNKEQISVVHAEEIIETAEPPVMAIRRKKDSSIVVGMKLVKDGIADAFVSAGSSGAVLVGGQLLVGKIKGVERPPLAPLIPTEKGFSLLIDCGANVDARPSHLVQFAKMGSIYMEHVMGVRNPKVAIVNIGAEEEKGNALVKETFPLLKECQDINFIGIIEAREIPHGQADVVVCEAFVGNVILKLYEGVGSVLISKVKAGMMTSLRSKIGALLVKPALKDTLKDFDASMYGGAPLLGLNGLVVKTHGSSTSKEVCNSIVQCVTFKEQKINERIRECISDNTQ
;
A
#
# COMPACT_ATOMS: atom_id res chain seq x y z
N MET A 1 -2.62 -21.95 20.22
CA MET A 1 -3.56 -21.07 19.47
C MET A 1 -2.70 -20.10 18.67
N LYS A 2 -3.03 -19.85 17.41
CA LYS A 2 -2.37 -18.76 16.66
C LYS A 2 -2.64 -17.43 17.38
N GLU A 3 -1.64 -16.56 17.42
CA GLU A 3 -1.80 -15.22 17.97
C GLU A 3 -2.75 -14.41 17.09
N MET A 4 -3.78 -13.80 17.69
CA MET A 4 -4.76 -12.99 16.99
C MET A 4 -4.11 -11.71 16.45
N THR A 5 -4.26 -11.42 15.17
CA THR A 5 -3.83 -10.14 14.59
C THR A 5 -4.99 -9.14 14.66
N LYS A 6 -4.77 -8.02 15.33
CA LYS A 6 -5.77 -6.95 15.48
C LYS A 6 -5.53 -5.86 14.46
N VAL A 7 -6.48 -5.67 13.56
CA VAL A 7 -6.42 -4.68 12.49
C VAL A 7 -7.49 -3.62 12.68
N VAL A 8 -7.09 -2.37 12.83
CA VAL A 8 -8.02 -1.24 12.82
C VAL A 8 -8.35 -0.89 11.38
N LEU A 9 -9.62 -0.74 11.09
CA LEU A 9 -10.13 -0.34 9.79
C LEU A 9 -10.95 0.95 9.90
N ASP A 10 -10.51 1.99 9.19
CA ASP A 10 -11.27 3.24 9.05
C ASP A 10 -12.54 2.99 8.24
N ALA A 11 -13.66 2.85 8.93
CA ALA A 11 -14.94 2.51 8.32
C ALA A 11 -15.57 3.67 7.51
N MET A 12 -15.08 4.90 7.71
CA MET A 12 -15.65 6.11 7.11
C MET A 12 -14.82 6.66 5.95
N GLY A 13 -13.64 6.08 5.67
CA GLY A 13 -12.72 6.56 4.64
C GLY A 13 -12.93 5.90 3.28
N GLY A 14 -12.92 6.72 2.21
CA GLY A 14 -13.03 6.28 0.82
C GLY A 14 -14.39 6.54 0.18
N ASP A 15 -14.42 6.44 -1.16
CA ASP A 15 -15.58 6.80 -1.98
C ASP A 15 -16.77 5.83 -1.79
N ASN A 16 -16.45 4.58 -1.40
CA ASN A 16 -17.42 3.49 -1.21
C ASN A 16 -17.68 3.17 0.27
N ALA A 17 -17.23 4.05 1.18
CA ALA A 17 -17.49 3.92 2.60
C ALA A 17 -18.97 4.26 2.93
N PRO A 18 -19.57 3.61 3.93
CA PRO A 18 -19.03 2.54 4.76
C PRO A 18 -19.20 1.14 4.15
N HIS A 19 -20.04 1.00 3.11
CA HIS A 19 -20.52 -0.29 2.58
C HIS A 19 -19.40 -1.26 2.19
N GLU A 20 -18.55 -0.88 1.21
CA GLU A 20 -17.47 -1.77 0.74
C GLU A 20 -16.40 -2.00 1.83
N ILE A 21 -16.20 -1.02 2.71
CA ILE A 21 -15.21 -1.13 3.80
C ILE A 21 -15.66 -2.19 4.82
N ILE A 22 -16.91 -2.09 5.30
CA ILE A 22 -17.46 -3.01 6.29
C ILE A 22 -17.62 -4.42 5.69
N LYS A 23 -18.07 -4.52 4.44
CA LYS A 23 -18.14 -5.78 3.72
C LYS A 23 -16.76 -6.45 3.63
N GLY A 24 -15.70 -5.69 3.33
CA GLY A 24 -14.33 -6.21 3.29
C GLY A 24 -13.84 -6.71 4.65
N ALA A 25 -14.22 -6.04 5.75
CA ALA A 25 -13.96 -6.53 7.10
C ALA A 25 -14.64 -7.87 7.38
N VAL A 26 -15.92 -8.00 7.02
CA VAL A 26 -16.69 -9.25 7.16
C VAL A 26 -16.06 -10.37 6.33
N GLU A 27 -15.70 -10.10 5.06
CA GLU A 27 -15.04 -11.08 4.19
C GLU A 27 -13.69 -11.54 4.77
N ALA A 28 -12.93 -10.65 5.43
CA ALA A 28 -11.64 -10.99 6.04
C ALA A 28 -11.79 -11.95 7.22
N VAL A 29 -12.71 -11.68 8.14
CA VAL A 29 -12.95 -12.56 9.30
C VAL A 29 -13.66 -13.88 8.92
N GLN A 30 -14.38 -13.92 7.79
CA GLN A 30 -14.92 -15.17 7.25
C GLN A 30 -13.84 -16.04 6.60
N LYS A 31 -12.74 -15.43 6.10
CA LYS A 31 -11.61 -16.16 5.49
C LYS A 31 -10.62 -16.70 6.52
N ARG A 32 -10.48 -16.02 7.67
CA ARG A 32 -9.44 -16.31 8.67
C ARG A 32 -10.01 -16.16 10.07
N ASP A 33 -9.70 -17.11 10.93
CA ASP A 33 -10.09 -17.15 12.34
C ASP A 33 -9.09 -16.46 13.29
N ASP A 34 -7.91 -16.10 12.78
CA ASP A 34 -6.82 -15.44 13.50
C ASP A 34 -6.78 -13.90 13.31
N ILE A 35 -7.89 -13.30 12.85
CA ILE A 35 -8.04 -11.86 12.66
C ILE A 35 -9.12 -11.32 13.60
N HIS A 36 -8.82 -10.18 14.23
CA HIS A 36 -9.82 -9.34 14.88
C HIS A 36 -9.80 -7.95 14.24
N VAL A 37 -10.93 -7.51 13.68
CA VAL A 37 -11.08 -6.19 13.05
C VAL A 37 -11.71 -5.21 14.04
N ILE A 38 -11.09 -4.05 14.19
CA ILE A 38 -11.61 -2.93 14.98
C ILE A 38 -12.06 -1.84 14.00
N LEU A 39 -13.38 -1.68 13.82
CA LEU A 39 -13.94 -0.66 12.94
C LEU A 39 -13.98 0.68 13.68
N THR A 40 -13.39 1.73 13.09
CA THR A 40 -13.45 3.09 13.65
C THR A 40 -14.35 3.99 12.80
N GLY A 41 -15.28 4.72 13.45
CA GLY A 41 -16.23 5.64 12.80
C GLY A 41 -17.53 5.77 13.57
N LYS A 42 -18.56 6.28 12.91
CA LYS A 42 -19.87 6.48 13.52
C LYS A 42 -20.53 5.15 13.85
N GLU A 43 -20.66 4.86 15.13
CA GLU A 43 -21.09 3.55 15.63
C GLU A 43 -22.47 3.13 15.14
N ASP A 44 -23.42 4.07 15.06
CA ASP A 44 -24.78 3.82 14.56
C ASP A 44 -24.77 3.41 13.08
N VAL A 45 -23.95 4.08 12.25
CA VAL A 45 -23.78 3.78 10.83
C VAL A 45 -23.12 2.42 10.64
N ILE A 46 -22.06 2.13 11.40
CA ILE A 46 -21.33 0.86 11.35
C ILE A 46 -22.25 -0.30 11.76
N ASN A 47 -22.93 -0.19 12.89
CA ASN A 47 -23.81 -1.24 13.41
C ASN A 47 -25.01 -1.51 12.48
N LYS A 48 -25.58 -0.45 11.86
CA LYS A 48 -26.62 -0.60 10.86
C LYS A 48 -26.14 -1.42 9.65
N GLU A 49 -24.94 -1.11 9.15
CA GLU A 49 -24.37 -1.83 8.00
C GLU A 49 -24.03 -3.28 8.38
N LEU A 50 -23.39 -3.52 9.53
CA LEU A 50 -23.06 -4.84 10.04
C LEU A 50 -24.30 -5.74 10.24
N SER A 51 -25.47 -5.15 10.52
CA SER A 51 -26.72 -5.93 10.71
C SER A 51 -27.14 -6.71 9.47
N GLY A 52 -26.66 -6.31 8.28
CA GLY A 52 -26.91 -7.00 7.01
C GLY A 52 -26.05 -8.24 6.77
N TYR A 53 -25.08 -8.54 7.65
CA TYR A 53 -24.11 -9.61 7.43
C TYR A 53 -24.14 -10.67 8.54
N THR A 54 -23.74 -11.89 8.17
CA THR A 54 -23.50 -13.00 9.12
C THR A 54 -21.98 -13.19 9.29
N TYR A 55 -21.49 -13.02 10.49
CA TYR A 55 -20.06 -13.16 10.83
C TYR A 55 -19.88 -13.56 12.30
N ASN A 56 -18.69 -13.98 12.70
CA ASN A 56 -18.36 -14.22 14.11
C ASN A 56 -18.20 -12.87 14.85
N LYS A 57 -19.15 -12.57 15.73
CA LYS A 57 -19.21 -11.30 16.47
C LYS A 57 -18.01 -11.05 17.37
N GLU A 58 -17.27 -12.10 17.78
CA GLU A 58 -16.06 -11.97 18.59
C GLU A 58 -14.86 -11.45 17.79
N GLN A 59 -14.93 -11.48 16.42
CA GLN A 59 -13.85 -11.05 15.56
C GLN A 59 -14.02 -9.61 15.03
N ILE A 60 -15.13 -8.95 15.29
CA ILE A 60 -15.33 -7.53 14.91
C ILE A 60 -15.80 -6.75 16.12
N SER A 61 -15.11 -5.64 16.40
CA SER A 61 -15.51 -4.66 17.39
C SER A 61 -15.60 -3.27 16.77
N VAL A 62 -16.34 -2.37 17.41
CA VAL A 62 -16.53 -0.98 16.95
C VAL A 62 -15.95 -0.04 17.99
N VAL A 63 -15.20 0.95 17.55
CA VAL A 63 -14.73 2.08 18.35
C VAL A 63 -15.32 3.35 17.73
N HIS A 64 -16.16 4.03 18.48
CA HIS A 64 -16.83 5.25 18.02
C HIS A 64 -15.85 6.36 17.68
N ALA A 65 -16.10 7.05 16.58
CA ALA A 65 -15.42 8.27 16.16
C ALA A 65 -16.43 9.14 15.37
N GLU A 66 -16.67 10.37 15.83
CA GLU A 66 -17.72 11.21 15.27
C GLU A 66 -17.29 11.94 13.99
N GLU A 67 -16.00 12.31 13.89
CA GLU A 67 -15.50 13.15 12.82
C GLU A 67 -14.94 12.33 11.64
N ILE A 68 -15.04 12.91 10.44
CA ILE A 68 -14.45 12.37 9.21
C ILE A 68 -13.47 13.40 8.64
N ILE A 69 -12.29 12.96 8.22
CA ILE A 69 -11.33 13.79 7.49
C ILE A 69 -11.58 13.62 5.99
N GLU A 70 -12.00 14.72 5.36
CA GLU A 70 -12.28 14.73 3.92
C GLU A 70 -10.98 14.81 3.09
N THR A 71 -11.05 14.32 1.84
CA THR A 71 -9.88 14.27 0.95
C THR A 71 -9.32 15.66 0.62
N ALA A 72 -10.18 16.67 0.57
CA ALA A 72 -9.79 18.06 0.24
C ALA A 72 -9.22 18.85 1.42
N GLU A 73 -9.27 18.31 2.65
CA GLU A 73 -8.78 19.02 3.83
C GLU A 73 -7.23 19.02 3.90
N PRO A 74 -6.61 20.13 4.35
CA PRO A 74 -5.18 20.19 4.59
C PRO A 74 -4.76 19.14 5.64
N PRO A 75 -3.95 18.12 5.30
CA PRO A 75 -3.75 16.91 6.12
C PRO A 75 -3.24 17.20 7.53
N VAL A 76 -2.21 18.07 7.65
CA VAL A 76 -1.60 18.40 8.94
C VAL A 76 -2.60 19.06 9.88
N MET A 77 -3.44 19.98 9.35
CA MET A 77 -4.44 20.67 10.13
C MET A 77 -5.59 19.73 10.51
N ALA A 78 -6.02 18.88 9.59
CA ALA A 78 -7.07 17.91 9.84
C ALA A 78 -6.69 16.94 10.98
N ILE A 79 -5.50 16.34 10.92
CA ILE A 79 -4.99 15.43 11.98
C ILE A 79 -4.85 16.15 13.33
N ARG A 80 -4.49 17.44 13.33
CA ARG A 80 -4.35 18.22 14.58
C ARG A 80 -5.67 18.64 15.19
N ARG A 81 -6.68 18.97 14.37
CA ARG A 81 -7.97 19.51 14.82
C ARG A 81 -9.00 18.42 15.07
N LYS A 82 -9.18 17.48 14.15
CA LYS A 82 -10.17 16.41 14.22
C LYS A 82 -9.66 15.22 15.05
N LYS A 83 -9.57 15.42 16.37
CA LYS A 83 -9.05 14.44 17.31
C LYS A 83 -9.93 13.21 17.47
N ASP A 84 -11.20 13.34 17.14
CA ASP A 84 -12.25 12.31 17.18
C ASP A 84 -12.58 11.79 15.77
N SER A 85 -11.66 11.92 14.82
CA SER A 85 -11.85 11.33 13.49
C SER A 85 -11.47 9.85 13.48
N SER A 86 -12.15 9.07 12.61
CA SER A 86 -11.92 7.64 12.44
C SER A 86 -10.43 7.32 12.20
N ILE A 87 -9.72 8.15 11.41
CA ILE A 87 -8.27 8.04 11.16
C ILE A 87 -7.47 8.27 12.45
N VAL A 88 -7.74 9.36 13.18
CA VAL A 88 -6.96 9.71 14.38
C VAL A 88 -7.20 8.73 15.52
N VAL A 89 -8.45 8.36 15.76
CA VAL A 89 -8.83 7.35 16.76
C VAL A 89 -8.17 6.01 16.42
N GLY A 90 -8.28 5.57 15.16
CA GLY A 90 -7.72 4.31 14.72
C GLY A 90 -6.20 4.25 14.85
N MET A 91 -5.49 5.29 14.46
CA MET A 91 -4.02 5.34 14.57
C MET A 91 -3.54 5.39 16.03
N LYS A 92 -4.32 5.98 16.94
CA LYS A 92 -4.01 5.94 18.37
C LYS A 92 -4.08 4.51 18.93
N LEU A 93 -5.06 3.70 18.50
CA LEU A 93 -5.15 2.29 18.91
C LEU A 93 -3.88 1.50 18.50
N VAL A 94 -3.32 1.79 17.33
CA VAL A 94 -2.05 1.19 16.90
C VAL A 94 -0.88 1.73 17.73
N LYS A 95 -0.80 3.04 17.94
CA LYS A 95 0.23 3.66 18.77
C LYS A 95 0.28 3.08 20.18
N ASP A 96 -0.89 2.87 20.78
CA ASP A 96 -1.04 2.41 22.17
C ASP A 96 -0.87 0.87 22.29
N GLY A 97 -0.55 0.18 21.18
CA GLY A 97 -0.34 -1.27 21.14
C GLY A 97 -1.62 -2.11 21.33
N ILE A 98 -2.79 -1.48 21.21
CA ILE A 98 -4.09 -2.16 21.27
C ILE A 98 -4.33 -2.95 19.99
N ALA A 99 -3.81 -2.45 18.86
CA ALA A 99 -3.87 -3.07 17.56
C ALA A 99 -2.51 -3.11 16.89
N ASP A 100 -2.33 -4.05 15.94
CA ASP A 100 -1.09 -4.29 15.20
C ASP A 100 -0.98 -3.42 13.93
N ALA A 101 -2.12 -3.10 13.32
CA ALA A 101 -2.16 -2.40 12.03
C ALA A 101 -3.38 -1.46 11.91
N PHE A 102 -3.23 -0.47 11.02
CA PHE A 102 -4.31 0.44 10.61
C PHE A 102 -4.45 0.41 9.08
N VAL A 103 -5.68 0.26 8.59
CA VAL A 103 -6.03 0.26 7.16
C VAL A 103 -7.04 1.35 6.88
N SER A 104 -6.83 2.15 5.83
CA SER A 104 -7.77 3.20 5.41
C SER A 104 -7.79 3.43 3.91
N ALA A 105 -8.99 3.60 3.35
CA ALA A 105 -9.23 4.09 2.01
C ALA A 105 -9.41 5.63 1.96
N GLY A 106 -9.38 6.32 3.11
CA GLY A 106 -9.59 7.76 3.24
C GLY A 106 -8.47 8.62 2.66
N SER A 107 -8.42 9.89 3.08
CA SER A 107 -7.44 10.88 2.60
C SER A 107 -6.00 10.39 2.71
N SER A 108 -5.31 10.22 1.57
CA SER A 108 -3.91 9.77 1.54
C SER A 108 -3.00 10.70 2.35
N GLY A 109 -3.17 12.01 2.22
CA GLY A 109 -2.41 12.97 3.00
C GLY A 109 -2.63 12.82 4.51
N ALA A 110 -3.87 12.60 4.95
CA ALA A 110 -4.18 12.40 6.37
C ALA A 110 -3.58 11.08 6.89
N VAL A 111 -3.64 10.00 6.11
CA VAL A 111 -3.06 8.69 6.47
C VAL A 111 -1.54 8.80 6.59
N LEU A 112 -0.86 9.45 5.65
CA LEU A 112 0.59 9.65 5.66
C LEU A 112 1.03 10.51 6.86
N VAL A 113 0.39 11.66 7.05
CA VAL A 113 0.70 12.57 8.17
C VAL A 113 0.37 11.93 9.52
N GLY A 114 -0.78 11.27 9.63
CA GLY A 114 -1.19 10.56 10.84
C GLY A 114 -0.24 9.42 11.19
N GLY A 115 0.18 8.62 10.20
CA GLY A 115 1.17 7.57 10.38
C GLY A 115 2.48 8.11 10.97
N GLN A 116 3.00 9.20 10.41
CA GLN A 116 4.24 9.81 10.90
C GLN A 116 4.09 10.47 12.29
N LEU A 117 3.00 11.20 12.53
CA LEU A 117 2.84 11.99 13.75
C LEU A 117 2.25 11.21 14.93
N LEU A 118 1.37 10.25 14.67
CA LEU A 118 0.66 9.49 15.71
C LEU A 118 1.30 8.14 15.97
N VAL A 119 1.43 7.28 14.93
CA VAL A 119 2.07 5.96 15.07
C VAL A 119 3.56 6.10 15.32
N GLY A 120 4.20 7.06 14.66
CA GLY A 120 5.62 7.35 14.83
C GLY A 120 6.54 6.42 14.04
N LYS A 121 7.78 6.86 13.84
CA LYS A 121 8.79 6.15 13.05
C LYS A 121 9.60 5.17 13.88
N ILE A 122 10.05 4.08 13.28
CA ILE A 122 11.10 3.22 13.84
C ILE A 122 12.37 4.06 14.04
N LYS A 123 13.06 3.86 15.16
CA LYS A 123 14.33 4.57 15.45
C LYS A 123 15.34 4.29 14.35
N GLY A 124 15.93 5.34 13.80
CA GLY A 124 16.87 5.29 12.67
C GLY A 124 16.21 5.51 11.31
N VAL A 125 14.90 5.26 11.15
CA VAL A 125 14.19 5.59 9.91
C VAL A 125 14.04 7.11 9.79
N GLU A 126 14.60 7.68 8.73
CA GLU A 126 14.52 9.12 8.48
C GLU A 126 13.15 9.54 7.96
N ARG A 127 12.65 8.82 6.97
CA ARG A 127 11.36 9.08 6.31
C ARG A 127 10.64 7.77 5.96
N PRO A 128 9.42 7.54 6.44
CA PRO A 128 8.59 6.42 6.01
C PRO A 128 8.11 6.61 4.58
N PRO A 129 8.41 5.68 3.63
CA PRO A 129 7.90 5.72 2.26
C PRO A 129 6.57 5.02 2.12
N LEU A 130 5.75 5.45 1.15
CA LEU A 130 4.58 4.73 0.66
C LEU A 130 5.00 3.79 -0.47
N ALA A 131 4.69 2.51 -0.34
CA ALA A 131 5.24 1.47 -1.21
C ALA A 131 4.15 0.58 -1.85
N PRO A 132 3.44 1.05 -2.89
CA PRO A 132 2.50 0.22 -3.63
C PRO A 132 3.20 -0.82 -4.48
N LEU A 133 2.52 -1.97 -4.68
CA LEU A 133 2.83 -2.93 -5.72
C LEU A 133 2.25 -2.45 -7.07
N ILE A 134 3.03 -2.58 -8.12
CA ILE A 134 2.59 -2.34 -9.49
C ILE A 134 2.72 -3.62 -10.31
N PRO A 135 1.73 -3.96 -11.15
CA PRO A 135 1.78 -5.16 -11.98
C PRO A 135 2.82 -5.01 -13.08
N THR A 136 3.50 -6.10 -13.40
CA THR A 136 4.49 -6.20 -14.46
C THR A 136 4.30 -7.49 -15.26
N GLU A 137 5.00 -7.61 -16.36
CA GLU A 137 5.00 -8.83 -17.19
C GLU A 137 5.44 -10.08 -16.44
N LYS A 138 6.24 -9.92 -15.37
CA LYS A 138 6.79 -11.03 -14.54
C LYS A 138 6.13 -11.16 -13.17
N GLY A 139 4.99 -10.52 -12.95
CA GLY A 139 4.30 -10.48 -11.67
C GLY A 139 4.20 -9.06 -11.14
N PHE A 140 4.85 -8.73 -10.02
CA PHE A 140 4.73 -7.41 -9.38
C PHE A 140 6.10 -6.85 -9.01
N SER A 141 6.24 -5.53 -9.15
CA SER A 141 7.35 -4.76 -8.59
C SER A 141 6.84 -3.83 -7.50
N LEU A 142 7.64 -3.61 -6.48
CA LEU A 142 7.39 -2.60 -5.44
C LEU A 142 7.93 -1.25 -5.91
N LEU A 143 7.06 -0.27 -6.07
CA LEU A 143 7.45 1.11 -6.38
C LEU A 143 7.57 1.91 -5.08
N ILE A 144 8.72 2.47 -4.79
CA ILE A 144 9.02 3.10 -3.50
C ILE A 144 9.96 4.32 -3.67
N ASP A 145 9.55 5.55 -3.33
CA ASP A 145 8.36 6.06 -2.65
C ASP A 145 7.32 6.57 -3.63
N CYS A 146 6.02 6.49 -3.25
CA CYS A 146 4.89 6.93 -4.10
C CYS A 146 3.99 7.98 -3.42
N GLY A 147 4.55 9.07 -2.90
CA GLY A 147 3.73 10.20 -2.44
C GLY A 147 3.94 10.65 -1.00
N ALA A 148 4.85 10.01 -0.24
CA ALA A 148 5.10 10.40 1.13
C ALA A 148 6.22 11.47 1.26
N ASN A 149 7.27 11.42 0.43
CA ASN A 149 8.47 12.23 0.59
C ASN A 149 8.92 12.85 -0.74
N VAL A 150 8.38 14.02 -1.09
CA VAL A 150 8.69 14.74 -2.34
C VAL A 150 10.14 15.25 -2.33
N ASP A 151 10.58 15.83 -1.19
CA ASP A 151 11.95 16.34 -1.02
C ASP A 151 12.82 15.27 -0.35
N ALA A 152 13.12 14.19 -1.08
CA ALA A 152 13.98 13.13 -0.58
C ALA A 152 15.46 13.50 -0.65
N ARG A 153 16.27 12.85 0.19
CA ARG A 153 17.73 12.91 0.20
C ARG A 153 18.31 11.56 -0.22
N PRO A 154 19.58 11.48 -0.62
CA PRO A 154 20.21 10.20 -0.96
C PRO A 154 20.08 9.13 0.12
N SER A 155 20.26 9.50 1.40
CA SER A 155 20.08 8.58 2.54
C SER A 155 18.66 8.00 2.63
N HIS A 156 17.63 8.78 2.27
CA HIS A 156 16.26 8.29 2.24
C HIS A 156 16.09 7.19 1.19
N LEU A 157 16.61 7.40 -0.03
CA LEU A 157 16.49 6.42 -1.12
C LEU A 157 17.22 5.11 -0.79
N VAL A 158 18.37 5.19 -0.11
CA VAL A 158 19.08 4.01 0.40
C VAL A 158 18.22 3.26 1.43
N GLN A 159 17.59 3.97 2.37
CA GLN A 159 16.66 3.34 3.32
C GLN A 159 15.43 2.75 2.61
N PHE A 160 14.89 3.42 1.58
CA PHE A 160 13.78 2.89 0.78
C PHE A 160 14.16 1.60 0.07
N ALA A 161 15.35 1.53 -0.52
CA ALA A 161 15.88 0.33 -1.15
C ALA A 161 15.94 -0.86 -0.18
N LYS A 162 16.47 -0.64 1.03
CA LYS A 162 16.56 -1.65 2.10
C LYS A 162 15.18 -2.10 2.58
N MET A 163 14.29 -1.17 2.89
CA MET A 163 12.93 -1.48 3.33
C MET A 163 12.13 -2.19 2.24
N GLY A 164 12.28 -1.77 0.99
CA GLY A 164 11.65 -2.43 -0.16
C GLY A 164 12.16 -3.84 -0.38
N SER A 165 13.46 -4.08 -0.25
CA SER A 165 14.08 -5.40 -0.33
C SER A 165 13.52 -6.34 0.75
N ILE A 166 13.47 -5.90 2.01
CA ILE A 166 12.87 -6.66 3.13
C ILE A 166 11.41 -7.01 2.83
N TYR A 167 10.63 -6.05 2.33
CA TYR A 167 9.22 -6.29 2.01
C TYR A 167 9.05 -7.33 0.89
N MET A 168 9.78 -7.19 -0.22
CA MET A 168 9.69 -8.13 -1.34
C MET A 168 10.16 -9.52 -0.96
N GLU A 169 11.19 -9.64 -0.15
CA GLU A 169 11.70 -10.93 0.29
C GLU A 169 10.74 -11.64 1.25
N HIS A 170 10.26 -10.96 2.27
CA HIS A 170 9.52 -11.61 3.36
C HIS A 170 8.00 -11.58 3.21
N VAL A 171 7.43 -10.58 2.52
CA VAL A 171 5.97 -10.51 2.27
C VAL A 171 5.62 -11.15 0.94
N MET A 172 6.42 -10.86 -0.11
CA MET A 172 6.15 -11.35 -1.46
C MET A 172 6.87 -12.66 -1.80
N GLY A 173 7.83 -13.10 -0.95
CA GLY A 173 8.56 -14.35 -1.13
C GLY A 173 9.60 -14.34 -2.26
N VAL A 174 10.00 -13.16 -2.73
CA VAL A 174 11.01 -12.98 -3.78
C VAL A 174 12.40 -13.12 -3.17
N ARG A 175 13.12 -14.18 -3.49
CA ARG A 175 14.49 -14.40 -2.99
C ARG A 175 15.46 -13.41 -3.62
N ASN A 176 16.26 -12.73 -2.78
CA ASN A 176 17.29 -11.78 -3.20
C ASN A 176 16.75 -10.75 -4.21
N PRO A 177 15.75 -9.93 -3.84
CA PRO A 177 15.03 -9.06 -4.77
C PRO A 177 15.96 -8.08 -5.48
N LYS A 178 15.78 -7.93 -6.78
CA LYS A 178 16.54 -7.00 -7.61
C LYS A 178 16.08 -5.58 -7.35
N VAL A 179 16.99 -4.72 -6.92
CA VAL A 179 16.73 -3.30 -6.61
C VAL A 179 17.30 -2.43 -7.71
N ALA A 180 16.51 -1.52 -8.25
CA ALA A 180 16.96 -0.52 -9.22
C ALA A 180 16.50 0.89 -8.85
N ILE A 181 17.28 1.91 -9.21
CA ILE A 181 16.90 3.31 -9.09
C ILE A 181 16.35 3.84 -10.41
N VAL A 182 15.23 4.56 -10.35
CA VAL A 182 14.63 5.20 -11.53
C VAL A 182 15.51 6.32 -12.04
N ASN A 183 15.77 6.34 -13.35
CA ASN A 183 16.50 7.40 -14.03
C ASN A 183 15.92 7.70 -15.40
N ILE A 184 16.37 8.80 -16.02
CA ILE A 184 15.96 9.26 -17.36
C ILE A 184 16.70 8.57 -18.51
N GLY A 185 17.72 7.77 -18.22
CA GLY A 185 18.52 7.00 -19.17
C GLY A 185 19.38 6.01 -18.45
N ALA A 186 19.93 5.03 -19.17
CA ALA A 186 20.70 3.92 -18.64
C ALA A 186 22.11 4.31 -18.13
N GLU A 187 22.61 5.48 -18.55
CA GLU A 187 23.97 5.93 -18.23
C GLU A 187 24.05 6.56 -16.83
N GLU A 188 25.10 6.24 -16.08
CA GLU A 188 25.32 6.72 -14.71
C GLU A 188 25.44 8.24 -14.61
N GLU A 189 25.89 8.92 -15.68
CA GLU A 189 26.06 10.37 -15.73
C GLU A 189 24.74 11.12 -15.93
N LYS A 190 23.70 10.44 -16.38
CA LYS A 190 22.35 11.00 -16.57
C LYS A 190 21.59 11.10 -15.24
N GLY A 191 20.55 11.92 -15.24
CA GLY A 191 19.66 12.13 -14.12
C GLY A 191 19.89 13.42 -13.35
N ASN A 192 19.04 13.63 -12.35
CA ASN A 192 19.13 14.78 -11.46
C ASN A 192 20.20 14.57 -10.37
N ALA A 193 20.45 15.61 -9.56
CA ALA A 193 21.45 15.55 -8.50
C ALA A 193 21.16 14.42 -7.49
N LEU A 194 19.88 14.23 -7.12
CA LEU A 194 19.48 13.18 -6.17
C LEU A 194 19.88 11.78 -6.66
N VAL A 195 19.61 11.44 -7.94
CA VAL A 195 19.96 10.14 -8.50
C VAL A 195 21.48 9.95 -8.56
N LYS A 196 22.22 10.97 -9.03
CA LYS A 196 23.69 10.94 -9.13
C LYS A 196 24.37 10.77 -7.76
N GLU A 197 23.85 11.38 -6.72
CA GLU A 197 24.37 11.25 -5.37
C GLU A 197 23.95 9.93 -4.71
N THR A 198 22.77 9.40 -5.05
CA THR A 198 22.25 8.14 -4.47
C THR A 198 22.90 6.91 -5.09
N PHE A 199 23.17 6.94 -6.40
CA PHE A 199 23.65 5.78 -7.14
C PHE A 199 24.91 5.12 -6.54
N PRO A 200 26.00 5.87 -6.24
CA PRO A 200 27.19 5.27 -5.62
C PRO A 200 26.88 4.67 -4.24
N LEU A 201 26.01 5.29 -3.44
CA LEU A 201 25.61 4.76 -2.13
C LEU A 201 24.87 3.43 -2.24
N LEU A 202 23.99 3.27 -3.23
CA LEU A 202 23.30 2.01 -3.50
C LEU A 202 24.26 0.94 -4.02
N LYS A 203 25.25 1.32 -4.83
CA LYS A 203 26.26 0.40 -5.38
C LYS A 203 27.19 -0.16 -4.29
N GLU A 204 27.48 0.62 -3.26
CA GLU A 204 28.27 0.21 -2.10
C GLU A 204 27.47 -0.56 -1.04
N CYS A 205 26.12 -0.52 -1.12
CA CYS A 205 25.26 -1.14 -0.12
C CYS A 205 25.24 -2.67 -0.27
N GLN A 206 25.80 -3.39 0.73
CA GLN A 206 25.91 -4.85 0.71
C GLN A 206 24.61 -5.57 1.10
N ASP A 207 23.64 -4.85 1.68
CA ASP A 207 22.40 -5.43 2.21
C ASP A 207 21.30 -5.59 1.15
N ILE A 208 21.59 -5.20 -0.11
CA ILE A 208 20.61 -5.25 -1.21
C ILE A 208 21.24 -5.82 -2.48
N ASN A 209 20.44 -6.40 -3.32
CA ASN A 209 20.84 -6.82 -4.67
C ASN A 209 20.63 -5.67 -5.66
N PHE A 210 21.50 -4.66 -5.62
CA PHE A 210 21.40 -3.52 -6.49
C PHE A 210 21.85 -3.86 -7.91
N ILE A 211 20.95 -3.74 -8.89
CA ILE A 211 21.18 -4.04 -10.30
C ILE A 211 21.46 -2.80 -11.16
N GLY A 212 21.46 -1.60 -10.56
CA GLY A 212 21.72 -0.35 -11.28
C GLY A 212 20.49 0.51 -11.55
N ILE A 213 20.46 1.10 -12.73
CA ILE A 213 19.44 2.06 -13.19
C ILE A 213 18.32 1.31 -13.92
N ILE A 214 17.08 1.85 -13.80
CA ILE A 214 15.94 1.45 -14.59
C ILE A 214 15.27 2.68 -15.20
N GLU A 215 14.97 2.66 -16.49
CA GLU A 215 14.12 3.67 -17.12
C GLU A 215 12.64 3.35 -16.88
N ALA A 216 11.78 4.37 -16.83
CA ALA A 216 10.35 4.18 -16.57
C ALA A 216 9.66 3.24 -17.58
N ARG A 217 10.13 3.20 -18.84
CA ARG A 217 9.60 2.28 -19.87
C ARG A 217 9.93 0.80 -19.62
N GLU A 218 10.95 0.50 -18.81
CA GLU A 218 11.37 -0.87 -18.50
C GLU A 218 10.64 -1.45 -17.27
N ILE A 219 10.00 -0.58 -16.47
CA ILE A 219 9.26 -1.00 -15.27
C ILE A 219 8.17 -2.03 -15.60
N PRO A 220 7.32 -1.85 -16.66
CA PRO A 220 6.31 -2.84 -17.02
C PRO A 220 6.85 -4.22 -17.35
N HIS A 221 8.13 -4.33 -17.76
CA HIS A 221 8.78 -5.60 -18.09
C HIS A 221 9.29 -6.38 -16.88
N GLY A 222 9.17 -5.83 -15.66
CA GLY A 222 9.56 -6.52 -14.43
C GLY A 222 11.06 -6.86 -14.38
N GLN A 223 11.94 -5.92 -14.75
CA GLN A 223 13.38 -6.10 -14.68
C GLN A 223 13.91 -5.98 -13.25
N ALA A 224 13.27 -5.16 -12.43
CA ALA A 224 13.55 -4.98 -11.00
C ALA A 224 12.33 -5.35 -10.15
N ASP A 225 12.59 -5.95 -8.98
CA ASP A 225 11.55 -6.30 -8.00
C ASP A 225 11.25 -5.09 -7.09
N VAL A 226 12.24 -4.23 -6.84
CA VAL A 226 12.12 -2.98 -6.09
C VAL A 226 12.58 -1.82 -6.96
N VAL A 227 11.69 -0.89 -7.22
CA VAL A 227 11.90 0.29 -8.07
C VAL A 227 11.95 1.52 -7.16
N VAL A 228 13.14 2.07 -6.94
CA VAL A 228 13.41 3.15 -5.99
C VAL A 228 13.36 4.50 -6.69
N CYS A 229 12.59 5.42 -6.12
CA CYS A 229 12.53 6.83 -6.55
C CYS A 229 12.06 7.72 -5.38
N GLU A 230 12.06 9.03 -5.56
CA GLU A 230 11.38 9.94 -4.65
C GLU A 230 9.88 10.03 -4.97
N ALA A 231 9.10 10.59 -4.05
CA ALA A 231 7.66 10.52 -4.08
C ALA A 231 6.99 11.21 -5.28
N PHE A 232 7.59 12.27 -5.84
CA PHE A 232 7.02 12.94 -7.02
C PHE A 232 7.12 12.03 -8.23
N VAL A 233 8.30 11.50 -8.53
CA VAL A 233 8.51 10.55 -9.64
C VAL A 233 7.66 9.30 -9.43
N GLY A 234 7.66 8.72 -8.23
CA GLY A 234 6.87 7.52 -7.95
C GLY A 234 5.37 7.73 -8.13
N ASN A 235 4.84 8.85 -7.64
CA ASN A 235 3.42 9.17 -7.81
C ASN A 235 3.05 9.44 -9.28
N VAL A 236 3.93 10.08 -10.05
CA VAL A 236 3.73 10.28 -11.50
C VAL A 236 3.70 8.94 -12.23
N ILE A 237 4.66 8.04 -11.95
CA ILE A 237 4.69 6.69 -12.52
C ILE A 237 3.41 5.94 -12.18
N LEU A 238 3.04 5.89 -10.89
CA LEU A 238 1.85 5.17 -10.42
C LEU A 238 0.58 5.66 -11.11
N LYS A 239 0.35 6.99 -11.11
CA LYS A 239 -0.86 7.59 -11.69
C LYS A 239 -0.94 7.44 -13.21
N LEU A 240 0.19 7.55 -13.90
CA LEU A 240 0.26 7.29 -15.34
C LEU A 240 -0.04 5.82 -15.64
N TYR A 241 0.52 4.91 -14.86
CA TYR A 241 0.33 3.47 -15.01
C TYR A 241 -1.14 3.07 -14.82
N GLU A 242 -1.78 3.55 -13.74
CA GLU A 242 -3.21 3.38 -13.49
C GLU A 242 -4.07 3.97 -14.63
N GLY A 243 -3.76 5.18 -15.06
CA GLY A 243 -4.50 5.88 -16.11
C GLY A 243 -4.42 5.19 -17.46
N VAL A 244 -3.22 4.82 -17.91
CA VAL A 244 -3.01 4.11 -19.18
C VAL A 244 -3.69 2.75 -19.17
N GLY A 245 -3.56 1.98 -18.09
CA GLY A 245 -4.23 0.69 -17.93
C GLY A 245 -5.75 0.81 -18.05
N SER A 246 -6.34 1.76 -17.34
CA SER A 246 -7.78 2.02 -17.37
C SER A 246 -8.28 2.41 -18.78
N VAL A 247 -7.59 3.32 -19.45
CA VAL A 247 -7.94 3.76 -20.82
C VAL A 247 -7.82 2.61 -21.81
N LEU A 248 -6.76 1.81 -21.75
CA LEU A 248 -6.55 0.66 -22.63
C LEU A 248 -7.67 -0.37 -22.49
N ILE A 249 -8.00 -0.77 -21.26
CA ILE A 249 -9.09 -1.71 -20.98
C ILE A 249 -10.42 -1.16 -21.48
N SER A 250 -10.70 0.12 -21.25
CA SER A 250 -11.92 0.77 -21.71
C SER A 250 -12.02 0.77 -23.24
N LYS A 251 -10.94 1.09 -23.95
CA LYS A 251 -10.87 1.08 -25.43
C LYS A 251 -11.06 -0.32 -26.02
N VAL A 252 -10.41 -1.34 -25.41
CA VAL A 252 -10.59 -2.74 -25.81
C VAL A 252 -12.04 -3.17 -25.64
N LYS A 253 -12.64 -2.88 -24.47
CA LYS A 253 -14.06 -3.17 -24.21
C LYS A 253 -15.00 -2.48 -25.20
N ALA A 254 -14.78 -1.19 -25.48
CA ALA A 254 -15.56 -0.45 -26.45
C ALA A 254 -15.46 -1.07 -27.85
N GLY A 255 -14.24 -1.40 -28.31
CA GLY A 255 -14.01 -2.05 -29.62
C GLY A 255 -14.73 -3.40 -29.72
N MET A 256 -14.72 -4.20 -28.65
CA MET A 256 -15.43 -5.48 -28.59
C MET A 256 -16.95 -5.35 -28.69
N MET A 257 -17.51 -4.18 -28.40
CA MET A 257 -18.97 -3.94 -28.42
C MET A 257 -19.48 -3.29 -29.71
N THR A 258 -18.65 -3.07 -30.73
CA THR A 258 -18.99 -2.31 -31.95
C THR A 258 -19.91 -3.06 -32.91
N SER A 259 -19.84 -4.39 -33.01
CA SER A 259 -20.62 -5.20 -33.93
C SER A 259 -21.11 -6.50 -33.29
N LEU A 260 -22.09 -7.17 -33.91
CA LEU A 260 -22.58 -8.47 -33.43
C LEU A 260 -21.45 -9.53 -33.46
N ARG A 261 -20.61 -9.52 -34.51
CA ARG A 261 -19.46 -10.43 -34.64
C ARG A 261 -18.45 -10.19 -33.49
N SER A 262 -18.13 -8.91 -33.21
CA SER A 262 -17.19 -8.54 -32.12
C SER A 262 -17.75 -8.95 -30.76
N LYS A 263 -19.06 -8.80 -30.52
CA LYS A 263 -19.72 -9.23 -29.26
C LYS A 263 -19.64 -10.74 -29.06
N ILE A 264 -19.89 -11.53 -30.13
CA ILE A 264 -19.74 -12.99 -30.06
C ILE A 264 -18.29 -13.38 -29.81
N GLY A 265 -17.33 -12.76 -30.51
CA GLY A 265 -15.90 -12.95 -30.26
C GLY A 265 -15.51 -12.60 -28.82
N ALA A 266 -16.00 -11.47 -28.30
CA ALA A 266 -15.76 -11.05 -26.92
C ALA A 266 -16.28 -12.06 -25.89
N LEU A 267 -17.45 -12.67 -26.13
CA LEU A 267 -18.00 -13.71 -25.26
C LEU A 267 -17.10 -14.94 -25.20
N LEU A 268 -16.56 -15.37 -26.35
CA LEU A 268 -15.65 -16.51 -26.46
C LEU A 268 -14.30 -16.25 -25.79
N VAL A 269 -13.75 -15.03 -25.93
CA VAL A 269 -12.43 -14.66 -25.36
C VAL A 269 -12.51 -14.21 -23.91
N LYS A 270 -13.70 -13.90 -23.39
CA LYS A 270 -13.91 -13.36 -22.03
C LYS A 270 -13.23 -14.17 -20.91
N PRO A 271 -13.25 -15.52 -20.89
CA PRO A 271 -12.57 -16.28 -19.83
C PRO A 271 -11.05 -16.05 -19.87
N ALA A 272 -10.42 -16.19 -21.04
CA ALA A 272 -8.97 -15.99 -21.20
C ALA A 272 -8.56 -14.56 -20.85
N LEU A 273 -9.31 -13.56 -21.31
CA LEU A 273 -9.04 -12.16 -20.97
C LEU A 273 -9.18 -11.89 -19.47
N LYS A 274 -10.19 -12.48 -18.81
CA LYS A 274 -10.37 -12.36 -17.36
C LYS A 274 -9.20 -12.96 -16.58
N ASP A 275 -8.68 -14.09 -17.03
CA ASP A 275 -7.55 -14.75 -16.38
C ASP A 275 -6.26 -13.95 -16.58
N THR A 276 -5.99 -13.46 -17.78
CA THR A 276 -4.86 -12.56 -18.05
C THR A 276 -4.93 -11.27 -17.23
N LEU A 277 -6.11 -10.65 -17.12
CA LEU A 277 -6.28 -9.41 -16.36
C LEU A 277 -6.18 -9.60 -14.83
N LYS A 278 -6.37 -10.81 -14.30
CA LYS A 278 -6.13 -11.09 -12.87
C LYS A 278 -4.66 -10.90 -12.50
N ASP A 279 -3.75 -11.24 -13.40
CA ASP A 279 -2.31 -11.10 -13.16
C ASP A 279 -1.89 -9.62 -13.07
N PHE A 280 -2.72 -8.71 -13.55
CA PHE A 280 -2.54 -7.26 -13.46
C PHE A 280 -3.35 -6.60 -12.33
N ASP A 281 -4.04 -7.37 -11.50
CA ASP A 281 -4.87 -6.84 -10.40
C ASP A 281 -4.06 -6.74 -9.10
N ALA A 282 -3.38 -5.60 -8.90
CA ALA A 282 -2.62 -5.33 -7.68
C ALA A 282 -3.48 -5.36 -6.40
N SER A 283 -4.81 -5.17 -6.51
CA SER A 283 -5.74 -5.24 -5.36
C SER A 283 -5.77 -6.62 -4.70
N MET A 284 -5.29 -7.65 -5.41
CA MET A 284 -5.15 -9.02 -4.87
C MET A 284 -4.15 -9.10 -3.72
N TYR A 285 -3.18 -8.20 -3.66
CA TYR A 285 -2.11 -8.19 -2.66
C TYR A 285 -2.33 -7.18 -1.52
N GLY A 286 -3.45 -6.47 -1.56
CA GLY A 286 -3.83 -5.47 -0.56
C GLY A 286 -3.47 -4.05 -0.96
N GLY A 287 -3.34 -3.17 0.04
CA GLY A 287 -3.01 -1.76 -0.16
C GLY A 287 -1.51 -1.47 -0.14
N ALA A 288 -1.17 -0.19 -0.29
CA ALA A 288 0.20 0.30 -0.18
C ALA A 288 0.59 0.47 1.29
N PRO A 289 1.59 -0.25 1.80
CA PRO A 289 2.09 -0.05 3.16
C PRO A 289 2.93 1.22 3.26
N LEU A 290 2.84 1.88 4.41
CA LEU A 290 3.74 2.93 4.84
C LEU A 290 4.84 2.27 5.69
N LEU A 291 5.99 2.00 5.08
CA LEU A 291 7.07 1.25 5.71
C LEU A 291 7.87 2.11 6.69
N GLY A 292 8.47 1.48 7.71
CA GLY A 292 9.33 2.16 8.68
C GLY A 292 8.61 2.90 9.80
N LEU A 293 7.33 2.61 10.03
CA LEU A 293 6.56 3.05 11.21
C LEU A 293 6.62 2.01 12.33
N ASN A 294 6.39 2.42 13.58
CA ASN A 294 6.33 1.52 14.74
C ASN A 294 5.16 0.54 14.70
N GLY A 295 4.09 0.85 13.98
CA GLY A 295 2.97 -0.02 13.66
C GLY A 295 2.65 0.02 12.18
N LEU A 296 2.08 -1.03 11.63
CA LEU A 296 1.75 -1.08 10.20
C LEU A 296 0.59 -0.13 9.87
N VAL A 297 0.80 0.71 8.86
CA VAL A 297 -0.25 1.55 8.26
C VAL A 297 -0.35 1.19 6.78
N VAL A 298 -1.55 0.84 6.33
CA VAL A 298 -1.82 0.46 4.94
C VAL A 298 -2.83 1.44 4.34
N LYS A 299 -2.47 2.04 3.22
CA LYS A 299 -3.34 2.91 2.42
C LYS A 299 -3.91 2.13 1.24
N THR A 300 -5.23 2.02 1.17
CA THR A 300 -5.91 1.47 -0.01
C THR A 300 -6.41 2.60 -0.93
N HIS A 301 -6.79 2.28 -2.15
CA HIS A 301 -7.32 3.28 -3.08
C HIS A 301 -8.64 3.88 -2.55
N GLY A 302 -8.95 5.15 -2.89
CA GLY A 302 -10.23 5.78 -2.48
C GLY A 302 -11.45 5.03 -2.97
N SER A 303 -11.39 4.45 -4.17
CA SER A 303 -12.45 3.64 -4.77
C SER A 303 -12.37 2.14 -4.47
N SER A 304 -11.62 1.74 -3.43
CA SER A 304 -11.45 0.33 -3.06
C SER A 304 -12.77 -0.41 -2.89
N THR A 305 -12.78 -1.64 -3.38
CA THR A 305 -13.88 -2.59 -3.17
C THR A 305 -13.62 -3.45 -1.94
N SER A 306 -14.64 -4.18 -1.48
CA SER A 306 -14.53 -5.12 -0.35
C SER A 306 -13.39 -6.12 -0.52
N LYS A 307 -13.12 -6.56 -1.75
CA LYS A 307 -12.03 -7.48 -2.08
C LYS A 307 -10.66 -6.89 -1.72
N GLU A 308 -10.39 -5.65 -2.11
CA GLU A 308 -9.12 -4.97 -1.81
C GLU A 308 -8.96 -4.70 -0.31
N VAL A 309 -10.05 -4.27 0.35
CA VAL A 309 -10.08 -4.07 1.81
C VAL A 309 -9.80 -5.38 2.54
N CYS A 310 -10.47 -6.47 2.16
CA CYS A 310 -10.24 -7.80 2.72
C CYS A 310 -8.78 -8.24 2.55
N ASN A 311 -8.22 -8.07 1.35
CA ASN A 311 -6.83 -8.45 1.07
C ASN A 311 -5.84 -7.57 1.86
N SER A 312 -6.15 -6.29 2.07
CA SER A 312 -5.33 -5.39 2.91
C SER A 312 -5.31 -5.81 4.38
N ILE A 313 -6.44 -6.28 4.90
CA ILE A 313 -6.52 -6.83 6.26
C ILE A 313 -5.68 -8.12 6.35
N VAL A 314 -5.78 -9.02 5.37
CA VAL A 314 -4.99 -10.26 5.31
C VAL A 314 -3.49 -9.96 5.16
N GLN A 315 -3.12 -8.96 4.36
CA GLN A 315 -1.73 -8.47 4.23
C GLN A 315 -1.14 -8.08 5.60
N CYS A 316 -1.93 -7.45 6.47
CA CYS A 316 -1.47 -7.08 7.82
C CYS A 316 -1.07 -8.31 8.66
N VAL A 317 -1.75 -9.44 8.50
CA VAL A 317 -1.38 -10.69 9.17
C VAL A 317 -0.02 -11.18 8.70
N THR A 318 0.18 -11.27 7.39
CA THR A 318 1.48 -11.67 6.80
C THR A 318 2.60 -10.76 7.28
N PHE A 319 2.36 -9.44 7.29
CA PHE A 319 3.34 -8.45 7.73
C PHE A 319 3.75 -8.67 9.21
N LYS A 320 2.79 -8.95 10.10
CA LYS A 320 3.04 -9.28 11.50
C LYS A 320 3.78 -10.61 11.65
N GLU A 321 3.29 -11.69 11.01
CA GLU A 321 3.88 -13.02 11.07
C GLU A 321 5.35 -13.00 10.59
N GLN A 322 5.67 -12.21 9.58
CA GLN A 322 7.03 -12.06 9.04
C GLN A 322 7.90 -11.06 9.80
N LYS A 323 7.38 -10.42 10.86
CA LYS A 323 8.09 -9.47 11.72
C LYS A 323 8.78 -8.35 10.95
N ILE A 324 8.09 -7.76 9.97
CA ILE A 324 8.69 -6.79 9.04
C ILE A 324 9.27 -5.57 9.76
N ASN A 325 8.56 -5.04 10.77
CA ASN A 325 9.03 -3.88 11.53
C ASN A 325 10.32 -4.17 12.32
N GLU A 326 10.45 -5.38 12.87
CA GLU A 326 11.65 -5.83 13.57
C GLU A 326 12.84 -5.95 12.60
N ARG A 327 12.62 -6.55 11.44
CA ARG A 327 13.64 -6.67 10.38
C ARG A 327 14.11 -5.31 9.87
N ILE A 328 13.17 -4.38 9.65
CA ILE A 328 13.51 -2.99 9.27
C ILE A 328 14.34 -2.34 10.38
N ARG A 329 13.96 -2.51 11.65
CA ARG A 329 14.69 -1.94 12.80
C ARG A 329 16.12 -2.48 12.87
N GLU A 330 16.31 -3.78 12.74
CA GLU A 330 17.62 -4.44 12.74
C GLU A 330 18.48 -3.90 11.59
N CYS A 331 17.99 -3.95 10.35
CA CYS A 331 18.70 -3.50 9.17
C CYS A 331 19.10 -2.00 9.21
N ILE A 332 18.24 -1.14 9.76
CA ILE A 332 18.53 0.31 9.85
C ILE A 332 19.45 0.63 11.04
N SER A 333 19.38 -0.13 12.16
CA SER A 333 20.21 0.09 13.34
C SER A 333 21.68 -0.26 13.11
N ASP A 334 21.98 -1.29 12.34
CA ASP A 334 23.33 -1.76 12.04
C ASP A 334 24.17 -0.74 11.24
N ASN A 335 23.53 0.25 10.61
CA ASN A 335 24.23 1.31 9.86
C ASN A 335 24.47 2.60 10.66
N THR A 336 24.22 2.57 11.98
CA THR A 336 24.43 3.77 12.84
C THR A 336 25.71 3.62 13.68
N GLN A 337 26.52 2.60 13.45
CA GLN A 337 27.88 2.45 13.97
C GLN A 337 28.89 2.79 12.85
#